data_fe0a3f869173aab2fd78a9d0626d9df9
#
_entry.id   fe0a3f869173aab2fd78a9d0626d9df9
#
_cell.length_a   1.000
_cell.length_b   1.000
_cell.length_c   1.000
_cell.angle_alpha   90.00
_cell.angle_beta   90.00
_cell.angle_gamma   90.00
#
_symmetry.space_group_name_H-M   'P 1'
#
loop_
_entity.id
_entity.type
_entity.pdbx_description
1 polymer ?
#
loop_
_entity_poly.entity_id
_entity_poly.type
_entity_poly.pdbx_seq_one_letter_code
_entity_poly.pdbx_strand_id
1 'polypeptide(L)'
;MLPEEERKQIIGLVQREVVPAIGCTEPIAVALCTARAAETLGCRPERIDVRLSANILKNAMGVGIPGTGMIGLPIAVALGATIGRSEYQLEVLRDVTPEAVAEGRRMIDEKRISIALKEGITEKLYIEVEVRAGGHSAVAVIAGGHTTFVYVERDGEVLLDRRRAAASEAEEGEVPLTLHRVWEFAMTTPLDEIRFILETRRLNKAAAEASFAGEYGHSVGRTLRCDRERRVMGDSIFSRILSYTSAACDARMAGAMIPVMSNSGSGNQGIAATLPVVVYAEETGATEEQTIRALILSHLTVVYIKQSLGRLSALCGCVVAATGSSCGIVYLMGGGYDQMVAAVKNMIANLTGMICDGAKPSCAMKLTSGVSTAVLSAMMAMDGHCVTPVEGIIEEDVDKCIHNLTTIGRDGMNETDRLVLDIMTHKQ
;
A
#
# COMPACT_ATOMS: atom_id res chain seq x y z
N MET A 1 -19.26 -15.80 18.94
CA MET A 1 -18.36 -16.43 17.92
C MET A 1 -19.07 -16.43 16.58
N LEU A 2 -18.45 -15.88 15.55
CA LEU A 2 -19.01 -15.85 14.20
C LEU A 2 -19.22 -17.26 13.63
N PRO A 3 -20.24 -17.45 12.75
CA PRO A 3 -20.43 -18.71 12.02
C PRO A 3 -19.18 -19.11 11.24
N GLU A 4 -18.96 -20.41 11.06
CA GLU A 4 -17.77 -20.93 10.36
C GLU A 4 -17.64 -20.40 8.93
N GLU A 5 -18.76 -20.37 8.20
CA GLU A 5 -18.79 -19.86 6.82
C GLU A 5 -18.37 -18.40 6.74
N GLU A 6 -18.86 -17.58 7.64
CA GLU A 6 -18.49 -16.17 7.70
C GLU A 6 -17.02 -15.98 8.09
N ARG A 7 -16.51 -16.78 9.05
CA ARG A 7 -15.08 -16.75 9.37
C ARG A 7 -14.22 -17.09 8.16
N LYS A 8 -14.60 -18.12 7.39
CA LYS A 8 -13.89 -18.49 6.16
C LYS A 8 -13.87 -17.36 5.13
N GLN A 9 -14.99 -16.67 4.97
CA GLN A 9 -15.08 -15.52 4.07
C GLN A 9 -14.15 -14.38 4.53
N ILE A 10 -14.13 -14.04 5.82
CA ILE A 10 -13.27 -13.01 6.37
C ILE A 10 -11.79 -13.42 6.25
N ILE A 11 -11.45 -14.69 6.52
CA ILE A 11 -10.10 -15.22 6.33
C ILE A 11 -9.68 -15.09 4.87
N GLY A 12 -10.53 -15.49 3.94
CA GLY A 12 -10.28 -15.35 2.50
C GLY A 12 -10.07 -13.89 2.08
N LEU A 13 -10.83 -12.95 2.67
CA LEU A 13 -10.65 -11.53 2.45
C LEU A 13 -9.28 -11.05 2.97
N VAL A 14 -8.90 -11.40 4.20
CA VAL A 14 -7.59 -11.03 4.76
C VAL A 14 -6.47 -11.61 3.91
N GLN A 15 -6.52 -12.88 3.53
CA GLN A 15 -5.50 -13.55 2.71
C GLN A 15 -5.37 -12.95 1.31
N ARG A 16 -6.45 -12.41 0.75
CA ARG A 16 -6.43 -11.71 -0.54
C ARG A 16 -5.85 -10.30 -0.44
N GLU A 17 -6.12 -9.58 0.64
CA GLU A 17 -5.73 -8.20 0.81
C GLU A 17 -4.37 -8.02 1.51
N VAL A 18 -3.92 -9.02 2.28
CA VAL A 18 -2.64 -9.01 3.02
C VAL A 18 -1.68 -9.99 2.36
N VAL A 19 -0.91 -9.50 1.41
CA VAL A 19 -0.03 -10.32 0.54
C VAL A 19 1.39 -9.75 0.46
N PRO A 20 2.41 -10.60 0.27
CA PRO A 20 3.77 -10.15 0.03
C PRO A 20 3.88 -9.28 -1.24
N ALA A 21 4.75 -8.27 -1.19
CA ALA A 21 5.06 -7.42 -2.33
C ALA A 21 6.52 -6.94 -2.28
N ILE A 22 7.18 -6.87 -3.44
CA ILE A 22 8.52 -6.29 -3.60
C ILE A 22 8.38 -4.96 -4.34
N GLY A 23 8.91 -3.88 -3.75
CA GLY A 23 8.78 -2.53 -4.30
C GLY A 23 7.37 -1.93 -4.22
N CYS A 24 7.11 -0.90 -5.02
CA CYS A 24 5.80 -0.25 -5.11
C CYS A 24 4.94 -0.92 -6.18
N THR A 25 3.67 -1.15 -5.85
CA THR A 25 2.75 -1.95 -6.68
C THR A 25 2.47 -1.29 -8.02
N GLU A 26 2.35 0.05 -8.07
CA GLU A 26 1.98 0.78 -9.28
C GLU A 26 3.05 0.70 -10.37
N PRO A 27 4.35 1.02 -10.15
CA PRO A 27 5.35 0.86 -11.20
C PRO A 27 5.58 -0.59 -11.58
N ILE A 28 5.40 -1.54 -10.65
CA ILE A 28 5.49 -2.97 -10.95
C ILE A 28 4.31 -3.41 -11.83
N ALA A 29 3.09 -2.91 -11.62
CA ALA A 29 1.96 -3.17 -12.49
C ALA A 29 2.16 -2.58 -13.91
N VAL A 30 2.81 -1.42 -14.02
CA VAL A 30 3.20 -0.85 -15.33
C VAL A 30 4.25 -1.74 -16.00
N ALA A 31 5.27 -2.21 -15.26
CA ALA A 31 6.24 -3.18 -15.80
C ALA A 31 5.58 -4.50 -16.22
N LEU A 32 4.61 -4.99 -15.46
CA LEU A 32 3.82 -6.19 -15.78
C LEU A 32 3.02 -6.01 -17.08
N CYS A 33 2.34 -4.87 -17.23
CA CYS A 33 1.61 -4.54 -18.44
C CYS A 33 2.55 -4.46 -19.65
N THR A 34 3.74 -3.86 -19.46
CA THR A 34 4.76 -3.77 -20.49
C THR A 34 5.32 -5.14 -20.88
N ALA A 35 5.59 -6.00 -19.90
CA ALA A 35 6.03 -7.37 -20.13
C ALA A 35 5.02 -8.14 -20.99
N ARG A 36 3.73 -8.05 -20.66
CA ARG A 36 2.65 -8.69 -21.42
C ARG A 36 2.57 -8.18 -22.86
N ALA A 37 2.69 -6.87 -23.07
CA ALA A 37 2.69 -6.29 -24.40
C ALA A 37 3.92 -6.76 -25.21
N ALA A 38 5.12 -6.78 -24.60
CA ALA A 38 6.35 -7.24 -25.25
C ALA A 38 6.32 -8.75 -25.58
N GLU A 39 5.81 -9.60 -24.69
CA GLU A 39 5.57 -11.02 -24.94
C GLU A 39 4.61 -11.24 -26.11
N THR A 40 3.53 -10.44 -26.17
CA THR A 40 2.54 -10.50 -27.23
C THR A 40 3.13 -10.07 -28.57
N LEU A 41 4.01 -9.04 -28.60
CA LEU A 41 4.72 -8.62 -29.79
C LEU A 41 5.66 -9.73 -30.31
N GLY A 42 6.29 -10.49 -29.42
CA GLY A 42 7.17 -11.62 -29.74
C GLY A 42 8.59 -11.24 -30.16
N CYS A 43 8.95 -9.96 -30.12
CA CYS A 43 10.29 -9.46 -30.35
C CYS A 43 10.59 -8.24 -29.47
N ARG A 44 11.85 -7.79 -29.45
CA ARG A 44 12.26 -6.65 -28.63
C ARG A 44 11.64 -5.35 -29.16
N PRO A 45 10.91 -4.58 -28.32
CA PRO A 45 10.31 -3.33 -28.76
C PRO A 45 11.34 -2.26 -29.14
N GLU A 46 11.09 -1.55 -30.24
CA GLU A 46 11.83 -0.37 -30.67
C GLU A 46 11.25 0.91 -30.04
N ARG A 47 9.91 0.92 -29.83
CA ARG A 47 9.16 2.01 -29.21
C ARG A 47 8.11 1.47 -28.24
N ILE A 48 7.94 2.18 -27.13
CA ILE A 48 6.99 1.88 -26.07
C ILE A 48 6.23 3.14 -25.72
N ASP A 49 4.91 3.14 -25.92
CA ASP A 49 4.01 4.21 -25.54
C ASP A 49 3.11 3.75 -24.38
N VAL A 50 3.19 4.43 -23.23
CA VAL A 50 2.49 4.11 -22.00
C VAL A 50 1.47 5.20 -21.68
N ARG A 51 0.21 4.81 -21.43
CA ARG A 51 -0.87 5.72 -21.03
C ARG A 51 -1.45 5.26 -19.72
N LEU A 52 -1.49 6.16 -18.72
CA LEU A 52 -1.81 5.83 -17.33
C LEU A 52 -2.95 6.71 -16.81
N SER A 53 -3.75 6.15 -15.90
CA SER A 53 -4.61 6.99 -15.06
C SER A 53 -3.79 7.91 -14.16
N ALA A 54 -4.42 9.01 -13.72
CA ALA A 54 -3.80 10.01 -12.85
C ALA A 54 -3.19 9.39 -11.58
N ASN A 55 -3.91 8.46 -10.95
CA ASN A 55 -3.46 7.84 -9.71
C ASN A 55 -2.26 6.90 -9.92
N ILE A 56 -2.23 6.11 -11.00
CA ILE A 56 -1.08 5.26 -11.33
C ILE A 56 0.14 6.13 -11.62
N LEU A 57 -0.01 7.15 -12.46
CA LEU A 57 1.10 8.06 -12.78
C LEU A 57 1.65 8.72 -11.52
N LYS A 58 0.78 9.34 -10.69
CA LYS A 58 1.14 9.99 -9.42
C LYS A 58 1.94 9.04 -8.49
N ASN A 59 1.47 7.82 -8.32
CA ASN A 59 2.05 6.88 -7.36
C ASN A 59 3.34 6.19 -7.86
N ALA A 60 3.58 6.20 -9.16
CA ALA A 60 4.73 5.51 -9.76
C ALA A 60 5.92 6.43 -10.10
N MET A 61 5.70 7.76 -10.15
CA MET A 61 6.72 8.71 -10.62
C MET A 61 7.95 8.83 -9.72
N GLY A 62 7.79 8.72 -8.40
CA GLY A 62 8.79 9.14 -7.42
C GLY A 62 9.39 8.03 -6.58
N VAL A 63 9.13 6.77 -6.89
CA VAL A 63 9.54 5.62 -6.07
C VAL A 63 10.71 4.86 -6.71
N GLY A 64 11.58 4.31 -5.87
CA GLY A 64 12.69 3.44 -6.28
C GLY A 64 12.20 2.13 -6.91
N ILE A 65 12.80 1.75 -8.04
CA ILE A 65 12.50 0.49 -8.71
C ILE A 65 13.45 -0.59 -8.20
N PRO A 66 12.92 -1.73 -7.75
CA PRO A 66 13.70 -2.77 -7.10
C PRO A 66 14.90 -3.23 -7.91
N GLY A 67 16.07 -3.30 -7.26
CA GLY A 67 17.32 -3.80 -7.84
C GLY A 67 18.01 -2.88 -8.85
N THR A 68 17.47 -1.68 -9.13
CA THR A 68 17.99 -0.80 -10.17
C THR A 68 18.86 0.36 -9.68
N GLY A 69 18.67 0.79 -8.43
CA GLY A 69 19.20 2.06 -7.93
C GLY A 69 18.62 3.30 -8.63
N MET A 70 17.52 3.13 -9.40
CA MET A 70 16.87 4.19 -10.17
C MET A 70 15.44 4.42 -9.67
N ILE A 71 14.92 5.60 -9.96
CA ILE A 71 13.59 6.06 -9.55
C ILE A 71 12.69 6.21 -10.78
N GLY A 72 11.41 5.83 -10.63
CA GLY A 72 10.31 6.19 -11.52
C GLY A 72 10.05 5.21 -12.66
N LEU A 73 9.03 5.55 -13.44
CA LEU A 73 8.43 4.69 -14.45
C LEU A 73 9.36 4.30 -15.62
N PRO A 74 10.23 5.19 -16.15
CA PRO A 74 10.98 4.85 -17.35
C PRO A 74 11.79 3.55 -17.22
N ILE A 75 12.48 3.37 -16.09
CA ILE A 75 13.27 2.14 -15.88
C ILE A 75 12.38 0.92 -15.63
N ALA A 76 11.22 1.07 -14.95
CA ALA A 76 10.28 -0.02 -14.75
C ALA A 76 9.70 -0.52 -16.10
N VAL A 77 9.35 0.40 -17.00
CA VAL A 77 8.89 0.10 -18.36
C VAL A 77 9.99 -0.60 -19.17
N ALA A 78 11.21 -0.06 -19.17
CA ALA A 78 12.34 -0.65 -19.88
C ALA A 78 12.61 -2.10 -19.43
N LEU A 79 12.63 -2.35 -18.13
CA LEU A 79 12.85 -3.69 -17.57
C LEU A 79 11.66 -4.62 -17.86
N GLY A 80 10.43 -4.15 -17.76
CA GLY A 80 9.25 -4.91 -18.19
C GLY A 80 9.37 -5.42 -19.63
N ALA A 81 9.86 -4.55 -20.53
CA ALA A 81 10.03 -4.89 -21.94
C ALA A 81 11.21 -5.81 -22.26
N THR A 82 12.24 -5.85 -21.39
CA THR A 82 13.50 -6.56 -21.68
C THR A 82 13.63 -7.90 -20.97
N ILE A 83 13.25 -7.95 -19.72
CA ILE A 83 13.40 -9.14 -18.86
C ILE A 83 12.09 -9.54 -18.16
N GLY A 84 11.05 -8.69 -18.22
CA GLY A 84 9.79 -8.96 -17.53
C GLY A 84 9.12 -10.22 -18.06
N ARG A 85 8.59 -11.02 -17.13
CA ARG A 85 7.75 -12.18 -17.44
C ARG A 85 6.39 -11.99 -16.80
N SER A 86 5.34 -11.87 -17.62
CA SER A 86 4.00 -11.56 -17.13
C SER A 86 3.42 -12.66 -16.22
N GLU A 87 3.90 -13.89 -16.33
CA GLU A 87 3.53 -15.01 -15.44
C GLU A 87 3.92 -14.77 -13.96
N TYR A 88 4.94 -13.94 -13.70
CA TYR A 88 5.39 -13.61 -12.35
C TYR A 88 4.55 -12.55 -11.64
N GLN A 89 3.54 -12.03 -12.29
CA GLN A 89 2.62 -11.05 -11.72
C GLN A 89 3.38 -9.87 -11.08
N LEU A 90 3.15 -9.56 -9.81
CA LEU A 90 3.83 -8.47 -9.09
C LEU A 90 5.30 -8.74 -8.74
N GLU A 91 5.85 -9.89 -9.14
CA GLU A 91 7.28 -10.19 -9.09
C GLU A 91 7.95 -10.11 -10.47
N VAL A 92 7.31 -9.45 -11.44
CA VAL A 92 7.72 -9.37 -12.85
C VAL A 92 9.20 -8.95 -13.06
N LEU A 93 9.78 -8.21 -12.14
CA LEU A 93 11.18 -7.75 -12.16
C LEU A 93 12.12 -8.54 -11.24
N ARG A 94 11.73 -9.72 -10.75
CA ARG A 94 12.57 -10.51 -9.80
C ARG A 94 13.92 -10.93 -10.40
N ASP A 95 14.00 -11.07 -11.71
CA ASP A 95 15.21 -11.51 -12.42
C ASP A 95 16.09 -10.31 -12.90
N VAL A 96 15.96 -9.13 -12.25
CA VAL A 96 16.74 -7.96 -12.61
C VAL A 96 18.23 -8.19 -12.45
N THR A 97 19.02 -7.80 -13.47
CA THR A 97 20.48 -7.88 -13.47
C THR A 97 21.11 -6.51 -13.81
N PRO A 98 22.39 -6.28 -13.46
CA PRO A 98 23.09 -5.06 -13.85
C PRO A 98 23.07 -4.79 -15.36
N GLU A 99 23.16 -5.85 -16.19
CA GLU A 99 23.13 -5.77 -17.64
C GLU A 99 21.75 -5.31 -18.14
N ALA A 100 20.67 -5.84 -17.55
CA ALA A 100 19.30 -5.42 -17.86
C ALA A 100 19.08 -3.95 -17.48
N VAL A 101 19.61 -3.51 -16.34
CA VAL A 101 19.55 -2.10 -15.92
C VAL A 101 20.32 -1.21 -16.90
N ALA A 102 21.52 -1.61 -17.35
CA ALA A 102 22.30 -0.87 -18.34
C ALA A 102 21.57 -0.74 -19.68
N GLU A 103 20.91 -1.82 -20.13
CA GLU A 103 20.08 -1.80 -21.33
C GLU A 103 18.86 -0.89 -21.14
N GLY A 104 18.20 -0.96 -20.00
CA GLY A 104 17.07 -0.10 -19.68
C GLY A 104 17.45 1.39 -19.70
N ARG A 105 18.61 1.76 -19.16
CA ARG A 105 19.17 3.13 -19.26
C ARG A 105 19.35 3.56 -20.71
N ARG A 106 19.90 2.70 -21.55
CA ARG A 106 20.09 2.98 -22.98
C ARG A 106 18.75 3.27 -23.68
N MET A 107 17.72 2.46 -23.42
CA MET A 107 16.36 2.69 -23.98
C MET A 107 15.78 4.05 -23.53
N ILE A 108 16.06 4.47 -22.31
CA ILE A 108 15.64 5.79 -21.79
C ILE A 108 16.38 6.91 -22.49
N ASP A 109 17.72 6.81 -22.59
CA ASP A 109 18.59 7.81 -23.23
C ASP A 109 18.26 7.99 -24.72
N GLU A 110 17.92 6.89 -25.39
CA GLU A 110 17.48 6.86 -26.80
C GLU A 110 16.02 7.32 -27.00
N LYS A 111 15.33 7.70 -25.92
CA LYS A 111 13.94 8.20 -25.93
C LYS A 111 12.95 7.22 -26.58
N ARG A 112 13.16 5.93 -26.39
CA ARG A 112 12.27 4.88 -26.91
C ARG A 112 10.97 4.76 -26.11
N ILE A 113 10.88 5.36 -24.92
CA ILE A 113 9.75 5.25 -23.99
C ILE A 113 9.05 6.61 -23.87
N SER A 114 7.75 6.60 -24.13
CA SER A 114 6.85 7.74 -23.92
C SER A 114 5.83 7.40 -22.83
N ILE A 115 5.64 8.28 -21.85
CA ILE A 115 4.68 8.08 -20.77
C ILE A 115 3.78 9.30 -20.71
N ALA A 116 2.47 9.08 -20.77
CA ALA A 116 1.47 10.13 -20.80
C ALA A 116 0.26 9.80 -19.89
N LEU A 117 -0.47 10.83 -19.52
CA LEU A 117 -1.78 10.70 -18.89
C LEU A 117 -2.79 10.20 -19.94
N LYS A 118 -3.64 9.23 -19.56
CA LYS A 118 -4.80 8.83 -20.36
C LYS A 118 -5.95 9.77 -20.07
N GLU A 119 -6.31 10.58 -21.02
CA GLU A 119 -7.45 11.49 -20.92
C GLU A 119 -8.79 10.77 -21.12
N GLY A 120 -9.87 11.31 -20.55
CA GLY A 120 -11.24 10.85 -20.79
C GLY A 120 -11.62 9.55 -20.07
N ILE A 121 -10.84 9.12 -19.09
CA ILE A 121 -11.15 7.94 -18.26
C ILE A 121 -11.53 8.34 -16.84
N THR A 122 -12.38 7.53 -16.22
CA THR A 122 -12.82 7.67 -14.82
C THR A 122 -12.13 6.65 -13.88
N GLU A 123 -11.54 5.62 -14.45
CA GLU A 123 -10.88 4.55 -13.73
C GLU A 123 -9.64 5.07 -12.99
N LYS A 124 -9.62 4.89 -11.67
CA LYS A 124 -8.48 5.25 -10.82
C LYS A 124 -7.25 4.36 -11.05
N LEU A 125 -7.47 3.12 -11.50
CA LEU A 125 -6.43 2.16 -11.86
C LEU A 125 -6.59 1.77 -13.32
N TYR A 126 -5.79 2.37 -14.18
CA TYR A 126 -5.72 2.08 -15.62
C TYR A 126 -4.29 2.20 -16.12
N ILE A 127 -3.84 1.19 -16.83
CA ILE A 127 -2.52 1.09 -17.45
C ILE A 127 -2.71 0.54 -18.85
N GLU A 128 -2.29 1.30 -19.87
CA GLU A 128 -2.29 0.89 -21.27
C GLU A 128 -0.86 1.00 -21.79
N VAL A 129 -0.35 -0.07 -22.38
CA VAL A 129 0.98 -0.10 -22.98
C VAL A 129 0.86 -0.58 -24.41
N GLU A 130 1.37 0.22 -25.32
CA GLU A 130 1.53 -0.11 -26.74
C GLU A 130 3.02 -0.24 -27.04
N VAL A 131 3.41 -1.35 -27.64
CA VAL A 131 4.79 -1.64 -28.08
C VAL A 131 4.85 -1.85 -29.59
N ARG A 132 5.92 -1.38 -30.21
CA ARG A 132 6.09 -1.47 -31.68
C ARG A 132 7.51 -1.87 -32.04
N ALA A 133 7.67 -2.74 -33.06
CA ALA A 133 8.94 -3.07 -33.68
C ALA A 133 8.71 -3.69 -35.08
N GLY A 134 9.56 -3.36 -36.04
CA GLY A 134 9.58 -4.00 -37.39
C GLY A 134 8.24 -3.92 -38.13
N GLY A 135 7.41 -2.90 -37.92
CA GLY A 135 6.08 -2.76 -38.51
C GLY A 135 4.96 -3.53 -37.80
N HIS A 136 5.27 -4.25 -36.70
CA HIS A 136 4.31 -4.95 -35.84
C HIS A 136 4.01 -4.12 -34.60
N SER A 137 2.83 -4.33 -34.02
CA SER A 137 2.40 -3.70 -32.75
C SER A 137 1.69 -4.69 -31.83
N ALA A 138 1.77 -4.42 -30.52
CA ALA A 138 0.95 -5.11 -29.54
C ALA A 138 0.51 -4.14 -28.45
N VAL A 139 -0.70 -4.35 -27.91
CA VAL A 139 -1.30 -3.57 -26.85
C VAL A 139 -1.68 -4.49 -25.69
N ALA A 140 -1.41 -4.05 -24.47
CA ALA A 140 -1.94 -4.67 -23.26
C ALA A 140 -2.57 -3.60 -22.35
N VAL A 141 -3.66 -3.96 -21.66
CA VAL A 141 -4.34 -3.07 -20.72
C VAL A 141 -4.61 -3.80 -19.41
N ILE A 142 -4.23 -3.15 -18.32
CA ILE A 142 -4.60 -3.53 -16.94
C ILE A 142 -5.59 -2.48 -16.41
N ALA A 143 -6.72 -2.92 -15.83
CA ALA A 143 -7.70 -2.04 -15.21
C ALA A 143 -8.39 -2.71 -14.00
N GLY A 144 -8.85 -1.89 -13.04
CA GLY A 144 -9.57 -2.33 -11.83
C GLY A 144 -8.69 -2.97 -10.75
N GLY A 145 -7.71 -3.77 -11.11
CA GLY A 145 -6.74 -4.38 -10.20
C GLY A 145 -5.33 -4.37 -10.80
N HIS A 146 -4.28 -4.36 -9.96
CA HIS A 146 -2.88 -4.22 -10.41
C HIS A 146 -2.37 -5.37 -11.31
N THR A 147 -3.08 -6.49 -11.37
CA THR A 147 -2.73 -7.68 -12.16
C THR A 147 -3.83 -8.11 -13.13
N THR A 148 -4.93 -7.35 -13.20
CA THR A 148 -6.11 -7.70 -13.99
C THR A 148 -5.97 -7.22 -15.42
N PHE A 149 -5.56 -8.12 -16.32
CA PHE A 149 -5.55 -7.83 -17.76
C PHE A 149 -6.99 -7.83 -18.30
N VAL A 150 -7.38 -6.70 -18.88
CA VAL A 150 -8.71 -6.51 -19.47
C VAL A 150 -8.69 -6.47 -21.01
N TYR A 151 -7.53 -6.22 -21.62
CA TYR A 151 -7.38 -6.18 -23.06
C TYR A 151 -5.96 -6.59 -23.47
N VAL A 152 -5.85 -7.39 -24.55
CA VAL A 152 -4.59 -7.72 -25.22
C VAL A 152 -4.86 -7.83 -26.71
N GLU A 153 -4.01 -7.20 -27.52
CA GLU A 153 -4.11 -7.16 -28.98
C GLU A 153 -2.73 -7.31 -29.63
N ARG A 154 -2.67 -7.90 -30.81
CA ARG A 154 -1.49 -7.92 -31.69
C ARG A 154 -1.88 -7.64 -33.13
N ASP A 155 -1.25 -6.64 -33.76
CA ASP A 155 -1.45 -6.26 -35.18
C ASP A 155 -2.93 -6.07 -35.55
N GLY A 156 -3.77 -5.56 -34.61
CA GLY A 156 -5.22 -5.39 -34.79
C GLY A 156 -6.05 -6.64 -34.50
N GLU A 157 -5.44 -7.79 -34.22
CA GLU A 157 -6.13 -8.99 -33.75
C GLU A 157 -6.28 -8.97 -32.22
N VAL A 158 -7.54 -9.01 -31.77
CA VAL A 158 -7.87 -9.00 -30.32
C VAL A 158 -7.73 -10.41 -29.76
N LEU A 159 -6.77 -10.59 -28.84
CA LEU A 159 -6.50 -11.85 -28.15
C LEU A 159 -7.25 -11.97 -26.82
N LEU A 160 -7.56 -10.84 -26.18
CA LEU A 160 -8.35 -10.76 -24.94
C LEU A 160 -9.15 -9.46 -24.92
N ASP A 161 -10.45 -9.54 -24.66
CA ASP A 161 -11.29 -8.36 -24.35
C ASP A 161 -12.28 -8.69 -23.20
N ARG A 162 -11.98 -8.16 -22.03
CA ARG A 162 -12.80 -8.25 -20.81
C ARG A 162 -13.20 -6.87 -20.28
N ARG A 163 -13.07 -5.80 -21.06
CA ARG A 163 -13.33 -4.42 -20.63
C ARG A 163 -14.76 -4.20 -20.11
N ARG A 164 -15.75 -4.92 -20.64
CA ARG A 164 -17.16 -4.84 -20.18
C ARG A 164 -17.44 -5.69 -18.95
N ALA A 165 -16.75 -6.81 -18.75
CA ALA A 165 -16.92 -7.70 -17.60
C ALA A 165 -16.30 -7.13 -16.33
N ALA A 166 -15.14 -6.48 -16.43
CA ALA A 166 -14.44 -5.89 -15.28
C ALA A 166 -15.26 -4.79 -14.56
N ALA A 167 -16.19 -4.15 -15.25
CA ALA A 167 -17.08 -3.16 -14.64
C ALA A 167 -18.19 -3.79 -13.77
N SER A 168 -18.55 -5.07 -13.98
CA SER A 168 -19.63 -5.76 -13.26
C SER A 168 -19.14 -6.68 -12.13
N GLU A 169 -17.89 -7.15 -12.17
CA GLU A 169 -17.33 -8.07 -11.17
C GLU A 169 -16.85 -7.36 -9.89
N ALA A 170 -16.74 -6.03 -9.88
CA ALA A 170 -16.28 -5.26 -8.73
C ALA A 170 -17.27 -5.21 -7.55
N GLU A 171 -18.50 -5.67 -7.71
CA GLU A 171 -19.56 -5.56 -6.69
C GLU A 171 -20.06 -6.90 -6.10
N GLU A 172 -19.67 -8.06 -6.66
CA GLU A 172 -20.14 -9.35 -6.18
C GLU A 172 -19.12 -10.03 -5.24
N GLY A 173 -19.43 -10.08 -3.94
CA GLY A 173 -18.78 -10.97 -2.98
C GLY A 173 -17.95 -10.34 -1.86
N GLU A 174 -18.04 -9.04 -1.63
CA GLU A 174 -17.39 -8.43 -0.45
C GLU A 174 -18.17 -8.73 0.83
N VAL A 175 -17.48 -9.30 1.83
CA VAL A 175 -18.05 -9.46 3.17
C VAL A 175 -18.25 -8.07 3.79
N PRO A 176 -19.50 -7.67 4.12
CA PRO A 176 -19.72 -6.37 4.74
C PRO A 176 -19.16 -6.37 6.17
N LEU A 177 -18.15 -5.54 6.41
CA LEU A 177 -17.55 -5.39 7.72
C LEU A 177 -18.14 -4.19 8.47
N THR A 178 -18.12 -4.27 9.80
CA THR A 178 -18.27 -3.17 10.75
C THR A 178 -17.11 -3.24 11.74
N LEU A 179 -16.82 -2.16 12.45
CA LEU A 179 -15.75 -2.19 13.45
C LEU A 179 -16.03 -3.24 14.57
N HIS A 180 -17.29 -3.41 14.95
CA HIS A 180 -17.68 -4.45 15.90
C HIS A 180 -17.40 -5.86 15.36
N ARG A 181 -17.66 -6.09 14.07
CA ARG A 181 -17.43 -7.38 13.42
C ARG A 181 -15.93 -7.71 13.32
N VAL A 182 -15.11 -6.69 13.06
CA VAL A 182 -13.62 -6.79 13.12
C VAL A 182 -13.17 -7.24 14.51
N TRP A 183 -13.70 -6.60 15.55
CA TRP A 183 -13.40 -6.95 16.94
C TRP A 183 -13.83 -8.39 17.26
N GLU A 184 -15.08 -8.74 17.00
CA GLU A 184 -15.60 -10.08 17.28
C GLU A 184 -14.78 -11.15 16.57
N PHE A 185 -14.46 -10.94 15.29
CA PHE A 185 -13.63 -11.88 14.52
C PHE A 185 -12.26 -12.06 15.18
N ALA A 186 -11.57 -11.00 15.51
CA ALA A 186 -10.23 -11.08 16.08
C ALA A 186 -10.22 -11.76 17.47
N MET A 187 -11.27 -11.55 18.28
CA MET A 187 -11.34 -12.08 19.64
C MET A 187 -11.83 -13.53 19.70
N THR A 188 -12.70 -13.96 18.78
CA THR A 188 -13.39 -15.24 18.91
C THR A 188 -12.95 -16.31 17.91
N THR A 189 -12.21 -15.93 16.86
CA THR A 189 -11.72 -16.90 15.86
C THR A 189 -10.65 -17.81 16.48
N PRO A 190 -10.70 -19.14 16.22
CA PRO A 190 -9.64 -20.06 16.62
C PRO A 190 -8.27 -19.63 16.10
N LEU A 191 -7.25 -19.71 16.96
CA LEU A 191 -5.90 -19.21 16.62
C LEU A 191 -5.29 -19.86 15.39
N ASP A 192 -5.53 -21.17 15.21
CA ASP A 192 -5.00 -21.92 14.08
C ASP A 192 -5.51 -21.38 12.74
N GLU A 193 -6.74 -20.86 12.69
CA GLU A 193 -7.34 -20.27 11.49
C GLU A 193 -6.70 -18.93 11.11
N ILE A 194 -6.12 -18.20 12.06
CA ILE A 194 -5.59 -16.82 11.86
C ILE A 194 -4.08 -16.70 12.11
N ARG A 195 -3.39 -17.79 12.41
CA ARG A 195 -1.94 -17.81 12.69
C ARG A 195 -1.09 -17.34 11.51
N PHE A 196 -1.60 -17.47 10.28
CA PHE A 196 -0.92 -17.01 9.06
C PHE A 196 -0.54 -15.51 9.11
N ILE A 197 -1.23 -14.71 9.94
CA ILE A 197 -0.95 -13.26 10.06
C ILE A 197 0.46 -12.98 10.60
N LEU A 198 1.10 -13.92 11.27
CA LEU A 198 2.48 -13.80 11.76
C LEU A 198 3.50 -13.62 10.63
N GLU A 199 3.17 -14.00 9.40
CA GLU A 199 4.02 -13.75 8.24
C GLU A 199 4.24 -12.25 7.99
N THR A 200 3.25 -11.41 8.38
CA THR A 200 3.38 -9.95 8.33
C THR A 200 4.54 -9.46 9.20
N ARG A 201 4.67 -10.03 10.42
CA ARG A 201 5.78 -9.76 11.35
C ARG A 201 7.11 -10.14 10.71
N ARG A 202 7.22 -11.35 10.16
CA ARG A 202 8.48 -11.87 9.59
C ARG A 202 9.00 -10.97 8.48
N LEU A 203 8.16 -10.65 7.51
CA LEU A 203 8.55 -9.87 6.34
C LEU A 203 8.84 -8.41 6.68
N ASN A 204 7.95 -7.75 7.40
CA ASN A 204 8.07 -6.31 7.66
C ASN A 204 9.20 -6.00 8.64
N LYS A 205 9.45 -6.90 9.61
CA LYS A 205 10.59 -6.76 10.53
C LYS A 205 11.92 -6.97 9.81
N ALA A 206 12.03 -7.95 8.92
CA ALA A 206 13.23 -8.17 8.11
C ALA A 206 13.54 -6.94 7.23
N ALA A 207 12.52 -6.26 6.68
CA ALA A 207 12.71 -5.04 5.91
C ALA A 207 13.26 -3.89 6.77
N ALA A 208 12.77 -3.73 8.00
CA ALA A 208 13.30 -2.74 8.94
C ALA A 208 14.76 -3.03 9.32
N GLU A 209 15.07 -4.28 9.63
CA GLU A 209 16.41 -4.72 10.03
C GLU A 209 17.44 -4.51 8.89
N ALA A 210 17.06 -4.84 7.67
CA ALA A 210 17.89 -4.59 6.49
C ALA A 210 18.11 -3.08 6.28
N SER A 211 17.11 -2.24 6.54
CA SER A 211 17.25 -0.79 6.45
C SER A 211 18.22 -0.23 7.49
N PHE A 212 18.27 -0.80 8.69
CA PHE A 212 19.24 -0.40 9.71
C PHE A 212 20.68 -0.75 9.31
N ALA A 213 20.87 -1.82 8.56
CA ALA A 213 22.18 -2.28 8.10
C ALA A 213 22.65 -1.55 6.81
N GLY A 214 21.76 -0.84 6.11
CA GLY A 214 22.04 -0.17 4.84
C GLY A 214 21.76 1.32 4.85
N GLU A 215 21.87 1.94 3.66
CA GLU A 215 21.51 3.34 3.43
C GLU A 215 20.34 3.39 2.46
N TYR A 216 19.16 3.78 2.95
CA TYR A 216 17.94 3.80 2.18
C TYR A 216 17.15 5.09 2.39
N GLY A 217 16.62 5.65 1.30
CA GLY A 217 15.72 6.79 1.31
C GLY A 217 16.27 8.00 2.06
N HIS A 218 15.51 8.52 3.00
CA HIS A 218 15.93 9.62 3.88
C HIS A 218 16.53 9.14 5.21
N SER A 219 16.69 7.83 5.37
CA SER A 219 17.22 7.21 6.61
C SER A 219 16.47 7.63 7.88
N VAL A 220 15.16 7.84 7.77
CA VAL A 220 14.31 8.30 8.88
C VAL A 220 14.38 7.33 10.06
N GLY A 221 14.27 6.03 9.78
CA GLY A 221 14.35 5.00 10.80
C GLY A 221 15.69 4.98 11.54
N ARG A 222 16.81 5.18 10.83
CA ARG A 222 18.14 5.27 11.43
C ARG A 222 18.32 6.56 12.22
N THR A 223 17.83 7.68 11.71
CA THR A 223 17.85 8.97 12.38
C THR A 223 17.17 8.86 13.75
N LEU A 224 16.00 8.23 13.83
CA LEU A 224 15.26 8.03 15.08
C LEU A 224 15.97 7.12 16.12
N ARG A 225 17.08 6.47 15.76
CA ARG A 225 17.86 5.59 16.64
C ARG A 225 19.22 6.16 17.01
N CYS A 226 19.64 7.30 16.47
CA CYS A 226 20.96 7.85 16.76
C CYS A 226 21.00 8.52 18.15
N ASP A 227 22.22 8.70 18.68
CA ASP A 227 22.41 9.20 20.05
C ASP A 227 21.83 10.60 20.31
N ARG A 228 21.73 11.42 19.24
CA ARG A 228 21.10 12.73 19.32
C ARG A 228 19.61 12.62 19.61
N GLU A 229 18.92 11.77 18.87
CA GLU A 229 17.46 11.57 18.95
C GLU A 229 17.09 10.87 20.25
N ARG A 230 17.93 9.97 20.76
CA ARG A 230 17.76 9.39 22.10
C ARG A 230 17.71 10.44 23.20
N ARG A 231 18.43 11.54 23.06
CA ARG A 231 18.36 12.65 24.02
C ARG A 231 17.06 13.47 23.89
N VAL A 232 16.44 13.50 22.72
CA VAL A 232 15.18 14.24 22.48
C VAL A 232 13.94 13.39 22.77
N MET A 233 13.93 12.14 22.28
CA MET A 233 12.74 11.26 22.30
C MET A 233 12.82 10.15 23.36
N GLY A 234 14.00 9.94 23.97
CA GLY A 234 14.26 8.83 24.87
C GLY A 234 14.46 7.49 24.13
N ASP A 235 14.92 6.48 24.86
CA ASP A 235 14.94 5.07 24.43
C ASP A 235 13.67 4.41 24.97
N SER A 236 12.57 4.61 24.29
CA SER A 236 11.23 4.19 24.70
C SER A 236 10.61 3.26 23.67
N ILE A 237 9.57 2.53 24.05
CA ILE A 237 8.74 1.75 23.12
C ILE A 237 8.25 2.65 21.96
N PHE A 238 7.85 3.88 22.27
CA PHE A 238 7.40 4.86 21.29
C PHE A 238 8.47 5.13 20.23
N SER A 239 9.70 5.47 20.62
CA SER A 239 10.78 5.76 19.69
C SER A 239 11.16 4.53 18.84
N ARG A 240 11.08 3.32 19.41
CA ARG A 240 11.31 2.06 18.69
C ARG A 240 10.22 1.78 17.66
N ILE A 241 8.94 1.99 18.00
CA ILE A 241 7.82 1.89 17.06
C ILE A 241 8.06 2.79 15.84
N LEU A 242 8.37 4.07 16.08
CA LEU A 242 8.63 5.04 15.01
C LEU A 242 9.81 4.61 14.14
N SER A 243 10.91 4.21 14.77
CA SER A 243 12.14 3.83 14.10
C SER A 243 11.97 2.59 13.20
N TYR A 244 11.39 1.49 13.71
CA TYR A 244 11.19 0.27 12.93
C TYR A 244 10.23 0.50 11.75
N THR A 245 9.13 1.21 11.99
CA THR A 245 8.13 1.48 10.95
C THR A 245 8.71 2.34 9.83
N SER A 246 9.44 3.39 10.18
CA SER A 246 10.08 4.27 9.20
C SER A 246 11.21 3.57 8.45
N ALA A 247 12.02 2.73 9.11
CA ALA A 247 13.10 1.99 8.50
C ALA A 247 12.62 1.04 7.40
N ALA A 248 11.55 0.26 7.67
CA ALA A 248 10.97 -0.62 6.64
C ALA A 248 10.45 0.18 5.44
N CYS A 249 9.86 1.36 5.69
CA CYS A 249 9.41 2.26 4.63
C CYS A 249 10.59 2.86 3.85
N ASP A 250 11.68 3.28 4.52
CA ASP A 250 12.89 3.78 3.87
C ASP A 250 13.44 2.76 2.87
N ALA A 251 13.62 1.49 3.29
CA ALA A 251 14.08 0.41 2.41
C ALA A 251 13.15 0.20 1.22
N ARG A 252 11.84 0.08 1.49
CA ARG A 252 10.85 -0.17 0.43
C ARG A 252 10.79 0.95 -0.60
N MET A 253 10.74 2.21 -0.14
CA MET A 253 10.59 3.37 -1.03
C MET A 253 11.86 3.68 -1.82
N ALA A 254 13.01 3.25 -1.33
CA ALA A 254 14.29 3.32 -2.06
C ALA A 254 14.46 2.19 -3.09
N GLY A 255 13.53 1.24 -3.19
CA GLY A 255 13.61 0.14 -4.14
C GLY A 255 14.51 -1.02 -3.68
N ALA A 256 14.59 -1.28 -2.38
CA ALA A 256 15.27 -2.48 -1.88
C ALA A 256 14.59 -3.75 -2.40
N MET A 257 15.40 -4.75 -2.79
CA MET A 257 14.93 -6.08 -3.21
C MET A 257 14.53 -6.94 -2.00
N ILE A 258 13.64 -6.40 -1.16
CA ILE A 258 13.21 -7.01 0.09
C ILE A 258 11.68 -7.06 0.07
N PRO A 259 11.08 -8.25 0.25
CA PRO A 259 9.64 -8.36 0.34
C PRO A 259 9.11 -7.75 1.64
N VAL A 260 8.00 -7.03 1.54
CA VAL A 260 7.20 -6.58 2.68
C VAL A 260 5.80 -7.17 2.57
N MET A 261 5.14 -7.40 3.68
CA MET A 261 3.72 -7.70 3.65
C MET A 261 2.94 -6.43 3.40
N SER A 262 2.15 -6.43 2.34
CA SER A 262 1.25 -5.33 1.99
C SER A 262 -0.11 -5.46 2.70
N ASN A 263 -0.93 -4.43 2.57
CA ASN A 263 -2.35 -4.47 2.90
C ASN A 263 -3.11 -3.61 1.90
N SER A 264 -4.20 -4.13 1.36
CA SER A 264 -5.09 -3.45 0.38
C SER A 264 -4.30 -2.79 -0.77
N GLY A 265 -3.33 -3.52 -1.31
CA GLY A 265 -2.51 -3.09 -2.45
C GLY A 265 -1.36 -2.12 -2.13
N SER A 266 -1.05 -1.85 -0.84
CA SER A 266 0.05 -0.97 -0.46
C SER A 266 0.96 -1.60 0.60
N GLY A 267 2.26 -1.73 0.27
CA GLY A 267 3.26 -2.21 1.24
C GLY A 267 3.45 -1.25 2.41
N ASN A 268 3.36 0.07 2.20
CA ASN A 268 3.45 1.03 3.30
C ASN A 268 2.27 0.90 4.28
N GLN A 269 1.07 0.55 3.80
CA GLN A 269 -0.06 0.24 4.67
C GLN A 269 0.20 -1.04 5.47
N GLY A 270 0.71 -2.09 4.83
CA GLY A 270 1.09 -3.31 5.53
C GLY A 270 2.17 -3.09 6.59
N ILE A 271 3.20 -2.29 6.29
CA ILE A 271 4.25 -1.90 7.25
C ILE A 271 3.64 -1.17 8.45
N ALA A 272 2.81 -0.14 8.22
CA ALA A 272 2.21 0.67 9.28
C ALA A 272 1.15 -0.09 10.09
N ALA A 273 0.48 -1.07 9.51
CA ALA A 273 -0.44 -1.96 10.23
C ALA A 273 0.30 -3.03 11.06
N THR A 274 1.52 -3.41 10.68
CA THR A 274 2.28 -4.50 11.31
C THR A 274 3.22 -4.00 12.41
N LEU A 275 4.17 -3.14 12.04
CA LEU A 275 5.34 -2.88 12.88
C LEU A 275 5.03 -2.17 14.20
N PRO A 276 4.10 -1.21 14.29
CA PRO A 276 3.73 -0.63 15.58
C PRO A 276 3.20 -1.69 16.56
N VAL A 277 2.39 -2.61 16.08
CA VAL A 277 1.82 -3.71 16.86
C VAL A 277 2.91 -4.69 17.30
N VAL A 278 3.76 -5.13 16.36
CA VAL A 278 4.85 -6.09 16.62
C VAL A 278 5.85 -5.54 17.63
N VAL A 279 6.30 -4.30 17.42
CA VAL A 279 7.29 -3.68 18.32
C VAL A 279 6.68 -3.51 19.72
N TYR A 280 5.44 -3.03 19.81
CA TYR A 280 4.76 -2.91 21.10
C TYR A 280 4.62 -4.27 21.80
N ALA A 281 4.20 -5.30 21.09
CA ALA A 281 4.05 -6.66 21.63
C ALA A 281 5.37 -7.24 22.14
N GLU A 282 6.46 -7.08 21.39
CA GLU A 282 7.79 -7.55 21.78
C GLU A 282 8.33 -6.82 23.01
N GLU A 283 8.21 -5.50 23.05
CA GLU A 283 8.71 -4.67 24.15
C GLU A 283 7.92 -4.88 25.47
N THR A 284 6.64 -5.26 25.36
CA THR A 284 5.80 -5.53 26.55
C THR A 284 5.73 -7.01 26.93
N GLY A 285 6.38 -7.89 26.18
CA GLY A 285 6.37 -9.33 26.43
C GLY A 285 5.01 -10.00 26.20
N ALA A 286 4.24 -9.48 25.24
CA ALA A 286 2.94 -10.06 24.88
C ALA A 286 3.09 -11.51 24.37
N THR A 287 2.10 -12.34 24.68
CA THR A 287 2.05 -13.72 24.20
C THR A 287 1.88 -13.78 22.68
N GLU A 288 2.17 -14.95 22.06
CA GLU A 288 1.93 -15.15 20.65
C GLU A 288 0.45 -14.99 20.30
N GLU A 289 -0.46 -15.49 21.13
CA GLU A 289 -1.91 -15.28 20.95
C GLU A 289 -2.27 -13.81 20.93
N GLN A 290 -1.80 -13.04 21.89
CA GLN A 290 -2.05 -11.59 21.95
C GLN A 290 -1.51 -10.90 20.70
N THR A 291 -0.33 -11.29 20.23
CA THR A 291 0.28 -10.73 19.01
C THR A 291 -0.55 -11.05 17.77
N ILE A 292 -1.02 -12.30 17.61
CA ILE A 292 -1.87 -12.72 16.49
C ILE A 292 -3.17 -11.92 16.48
N ARG A 293 -3.88 -11.82 17.62
CA ARG A 293 -5.16 -11.10 17.71
C ARG A 293 -4.99 -9.61 17.44
N ALA A 294 -3.92 -9.00 17.98
CA ALA A 294 -3.59 -7.60 17.73
C ALA A 294 -3.28 -7.32 16.25
N LEU A 295 -2.54 -8.21 15.58
CA LEU A 295 -2.25 -8.10 14.15
C LEU A 295 -3.52 -8.25 13.30
N ILE A 296 -4.40 -9.20 13.65
CA ILE A 296 -5.70 -9.35 12.96
C ILE A 296 -6.54 -8.09 13.13
N LEU A 297 -6.67 -7.55 14.35
CA LEU A 297 -7.38 -6.30 14.60
C LEU A 297 -6.83 -5.18 13.72
N SER A 298 -5.51 -5.00 13.72
CA SER A 298 -4.87 -3.97 12.93
C SER A 298 -5.13 -4.14 11.43
N HIS A 299 -4.82 -5.30 10.87
CA HIS A 299 -4.93 -5.54 9.44
C HIS A 299 -6.36 -5.55 8.93
N LEU A 300 -7.29 -6.16 9.68
CA LEU A 300 -8.70 -6.23 9.26
C LEU A 300 -9.40 -4.87 9.39
N THR A 301 -9.01 -4.02 10.37
CA THR A 301 -9.47 -2.63 10.44
C THR A 301 -9.04 -1.84 9.20
N VAL A 302 -7.80 -2.03 8.72
CA VAL A 302 -7.32 -1.40 7.47
C VAL A 302 -8.16 -1.86 6.28
N VAL A 303 -8.38 -3.17 6.14
CA VAL A 303 -9.20 -3.75 5.06
C VAL A 303 -10.62 -3.17 5.11
N TYR A 304 -11.24 -3.11 6.29
CA TYR A 304 -12.58 -2.54 6.48
C TYR A 304 -12.66 -1.08 6.01
N ILE A 305 -11.75 -0.22 6.46
CA ILE A 305 -11.74 1.19 6.03
C ILE A 305 -11.52 1.29 4.52
N LYS A 306 -10.65 0.44 3.96
CA LYS A 306 -10.33 0.43 2.52
C LYS A 306 -11.47 -0.08 1.64
N GLN A 307 -12.38 -0.91 2.14
CA GLN A 307 -13.59 -1.27 1.40
C GLN A 307 -14.41 -0.03 1.02
N SER A 308 -14.58 0.91 1.95
CA SER A 308 -15.33 2.16 1.69
C SER A 308 -14.52 3.24 0.98
N LEU A 309 -13.21 3.35 1.26
CA LEU A 309 -12.34 4.38 0.67
C LEU A 309 -11.93 4.07 -0.78
N GLY A 310 -11.83 2.79 -1.12
CA GLY A 310 -11.25 2.31 -2.37
C GLY A 310 -9.72 2.18 -2.31
N ARG A 311 -9.13 1.51 -3.32
CA ARG A 311 -7.69 1.21 -3.35
C ARG A 311 -6.82 2.46 -3.52
N LEU A 312 -7.24 3.40 -4.36
CA LEU A 312 -6.52 4.65 -4.67
C LEU A 312 -7.36 5.87 -4.29
N SER A 313 -6.76 6.81 -3.56
CA SER A 313 -7.41 8.05 -3.13
C SER A 313 -6.37 9.14 -2.86
N ALA A 314 -6.81 10.40 -2.76
CA ALA A 314 -5.97 11.50 -2.31
C ALA A 314 -5.74 11.49 -0.80
N LEU A 315 -6.56 10.78 -0.02
CA LEU A 315 -6.27 10.54 1.40
C LEU A 315 -5.10 9.57 1.54
N CYS A 316 -4.13 9.91 2.37
CA CYS A 316 -2.94 9.08 2.56
C CYS A 316 -3.29 7.73 3.21
N GLY A 317 -2.87 6.61 2.58
CA GLY A 317 -3.07 5.27 3.13
C GLY A 317 -2.42 5.06 4.50
N CYS A 318 -1.44 5.89 4.86
CA CYS A 318 -0.85 5.89 6.19
C CYS A 318 -1.88 6.21 7.30
N VAL A 319 -2.85 7.11 7.04
CA VAL A 319 -3.94 7.43 7.98
C VAL A 319 -4.73 6.16 8.31
N VAL A 320 -5.14 5.44 7.27
CA VAL A 320 -5.92 4.20 7.39
C VAL A 320 -5.14 3.13 8.15
N ALA A 321 -3.89 2.91 7.77
CA ALA A 321 -3.06 1.87 8.35
C ALA A 321 -2.68 2.17 9.81
N ALA A 322 -2.41 3.43 10.13
CA ALA A 322 -2.15 3.86 11.50
C ALA A 322 -3.40 3.74 12.39
N THR A 323 -4.61 3.98 11.82
CA THR A 323 -5.86 3.71 12.55
C THR A 323 -5.97 2.22 12.88
N GLY A 324 -5.63 1.32 11.95
CA GLY A 324 -5.58 -0.12 12.23
C GLY A 324 -4.59 -0.45 13.37
N SER A 325 -3.36 0.07 13.33
CA SER A 325 -2.38 -0.22 14.37
C SER A 325 -2.77 0.35 15.74
N SER A 326 -3.49 1.47 15.81
CA SER A 326 -4.03 1.97 17.09
C SER A 326 -4.95 0.96 17.76
N CYS A 327 -5.79 0.25 16.98
CA CYS A 327 -6.67 -0.81 17.48
C CYS A 327 -5.87 -1.99 18.07
N GLY A 328 -4.82 -2.44 17.36
CA GLY A 328 -3.95 -3.51 17.85
C GLY A 328 -3.20 -3.12 19.14
N ILE A 329 -2.73 -1.87 19.23
CA ILE A 329 -2.03 -1.35 20.41
C ILE A 329 -2.99 -1.24 21.61
N VAL A 330 -4.22 -0.73 21.40
CA VAL A 330 -5.25 -0.70 22.45
C VAL A 330 -5.48 -2.08 23.05
N TYR A 331 -5.64 -3.09 22.20
CA TYR A 331 -5.81 -4.47 22.66
C TYR A 331 -4.60 -4.96 23.48
N LEU A 332 -3.38 -4.68 23.04
CA LEU A 332 -2.15 -5.06 23.76
C LEU A 332 -1.99 -4.31 25.08
N MET A 333 -2.56 -3.11 25.21
CA MET A 333 -2.65 -2.36 26.47
C MET A 333 -3.71 -2.92 27.43
N GLY A 334 -4.49 -3.93 27.01
CA GLY A 334 -5.58 -4.51 27.79
C GLY A 334 -6.92 -3.81 27.62
N GLY A 335 -7.06 -2.93 26.60
CA GLY A 335 -8.31 -2.28 26.26
C GLY A 335 -9.31 -3.20 25.57
N GLY A 336 -10.58 -2.86 25.69
CA GLY A 336 -11.71 -3.53 25.04
C GLY A 336 -12.20 -2.80 23.78
N TYR A 337 -13.39 -3.21 23.35
CA TYR A 337 -14.03 -2.62 22.15
C TYR A 337 -14.26 -1.11 22.28
N ASP A 338 -14.71 -0.64 23.46
CA ASP A 338 -14.99 0.79 23.68
C ASP A 338 -13.71 1.66 23.56
N GLN A 339 -12.58 1.18 24.10
CA GLN A 339 -11.29 1.86 23.92
C GLN A 339 -10.82 1.82 22.46
N MET A 340 -11.07 0.72 21.74
CA MET A 340 -10.78 0.65 20.32
C MET A 340 -11.61 1.67 19.52
N VAL A 341 -12.91 1.82 19.82
CA VAL A 341 -13.79 2.84 19.23
C VAL A 341 -13.25 4.24 19.51
N ALA A 342 -12.86 4.54 20.74
CA ALA A 342 -12.28 5.82 21.11
C ALA A 342 -10.98 6.12 20.34
N ALA A 343 -10.09 5.15 20.24
CA ALA A 343 -8.86 5.31 19.47
C ALA A 343 -9.12 5.59 17.97
N VAL A 344 -10.07 4.90 17.35
CA VAL A 344 -10.46 5.14 15.94
C VAL A 344 -11.00 6.56 15.76
N LYS A 345 -11.87 7.04 16.65
CA LYS A 345 -12.41 8.41 16.61
C LYS A 345 -11.29 9.45 16.76
N ASN A 346 -10.37 9.24 17.72
CA ASN A 346 -9.21 10.11 17.93
C ASN A 346 -8.30 10.17 16.68
N MET A 347 -8.07 9.03 16.02
CA MET A 347 -7.32 8.95 14.76
C MET A 347 -7.97 9.74 13.63
N ILE A 348 -9.28 9.59 13.45
CA ILE A 348 -10.05 10.28 12.41
C ILE A 348 -10.02 11.79 12.61
N ALA A 349 -10.28 12.24 13.85
CA ALA A 349 -10.25 13.68 14.17
C ALA A 349 -8.88 14.32 13.90
N ASN A 350 -7.78 13.56 14.10
CA ASN A 350 -6.43 14.10 13.98
C ASN A 350 -5.89 14.08 12.54
N LEU A 351 -6.10 12.99 11.78
CA LEU A 351 -5.33 12.74 10.55
C LEU A 351 -6.12 12.83 9.25
N THR A 352 -7.40 13.16 9.26
CA THR A 352 -8.24 13.22 8.04
C THR A 352 -7.67 14.14 6.95
N GLY A 353 -6.88 15.14 7.31
CA GLY A 353 -6.27 16.09 6.38
C GLY A 353 -4.93 15.66 5.75
N MET A 354 -4.39 14.48 6.03
CA MET A 354 -3.12 14.05 5.47
C MET A 354 -3.29 13.59 4.01
N ILE A 355 -2.83 14.37 3.05
CA ILE A 355 -2.93 14.07 1.62
C ILE A 355 -1.85 13.09 1.14
N CYS A 356 -2.20 12.32 0.08
CA CYS A 356 -1.29 11.45 -0.66
C CYS A 356 -0.81 12.15 -1.94
N ASP A 357 0.48 12.44 -2.02
CA ASP A 357 1.15 13.01 -3.18
C ASP A 357 2.09 11.98 -3.86
N GLY A 358 1.67 10.73 -3.93
CA GLY A 358 2.38 9.61 -4.55
C GLY A 358 3.37 8.89 -3.64
N ALA A 359 3.81 7.70 -4.06
CA ALA A 359 4.81 6.91 -3.34
C ALA A 359 6.23 7.47 -3.59
N LYS A 360 6.99 7.67 -2.50
CA LYS A 360 8.32 8.28 -2.55
C LYS A 360 9.06 8.11 -1.21
N PRO A 361 10.39 8.31 -1.14
CA PRO A 361 11.16 8.16 0.09
C PRO A 361 10.61 8.96 1.28
N SER A 362 10.06 10.16 1.07
CA SER A 362 9.45 10.96 2.15
C SER A 362 8.18 10.34 2.77
N CYS A 363 7.64 9.24 2.22
CA CYS A 363 6.56 8.49 2.86
C CYS A 363 6.97 7.96 4.25
N ALA A 364 8.25 7.70 4.50
CA ALA A 364 8.75 7.31 5.82
C ALA A 364 8.40 8.35 6.90
N MET A 365 8.48 9.65 6.58
CA MET A 365 8.06 10.73 7.48
C MET A 365 6.55 10.72 7.74
N LYS A 366 5.73 10.45 6.71
CA LYS A 366 4.27 10.33 6.87
C LYS A 366 3.88 9.12 7.74
N LEU A 367 4.60 8.00 7.59
CA LEU A 367 4.40 6.85 8.47
C LEU A 367 4.77 7.19 9.91
N THR A 368 5.89 7.89 10.14
CA THR A 368 6.27 8.38 11.48
C THR A 368 5.14 9.20 12.12
N SER A 369 4.59 10.16 11.38
CA SER A 369 3.47 11.00 11.87
C SER A 369 2.22 10.17 12.16
N GLY A 370 1.84 9.27 11.25
CA GLY A 370 0.66 8.43 11.41
C GLY A 370 0.77 7.50 12.62
N VAL A 371 1.89 6.78 12.75
CA VAL A 371 2.03 5.82 13.86
C VAL A 371 2.31 6.51 15.20
N SER A 372 2.91 7.71 15.23
CA SER A 372 2.98 8.49 16.47
C SER A 372 1.58 8.87 16.97
N THR A 373 0.71 9.28 16.06
CA THR A 373 -0.70 9.55 16.37
C THR A 373 -1.44 8.29 16.80
N ALA A 374 -1.13 7.12 16.21
CA ALA A 374 -1.75 5.85 16.61
C ALA A 374 -1.45 5.50 18.07
N VAL A 375 -0.20 5.63 18.49
CA VAL A 375 0.20 5.40 19.90
C VAL A 375 -0.47 6.40 20.82
N LEU A 376 -0.46 7.69 20.48
CA LEU A 376 -1.12 8.73 21.26
C LEU A 376 -2.63 8.46 21.39
N SER A 377 -3.31 8.14 20.29
CA SER A 377 -4.75 7.84 20.27
C SER A 377 -5.10 6.63 21.13
N ALA A 378 -4.25 5.58 21.11
CA ALA A 378 -4.40 4.41 21.97
C ALA A 378 -4.26 4.78 23.45
N MET A 379 -3.21 5.53 23.81
CA MET A 379 -3.00 5.98 25.19
C MET A 379 -4.18 6.82 25.71
N MET A 380 -4.62 7.82 24.91
CA MET A 380 -5.79 8.64 25.27
C MET A 380 -7.05 7.79 25.50
N ALA A 381 -7.29 6.81 24.61
CA ALA A 381 -8.42 5.91 24.73
C ALA A 381 -8.37 5.06 26.01
N MET A 382 -7.18 4.59 26.40
CA MET A 382 -6.97 3.84 27.66
C MET A 382 -7.18 4.71 28.89
N ASP A 383 -6.90 6.00 28.82
CA ASP A 383 -7.15 6.99 29.88
C ASP A 383 -8.60 7.52 29.88
N GLY A 384 -9.48 6.96 29.01
CA GLY A 384 -10.88 7.36 28.90
C GLY A 384 -11.11 8.65 28.11
N HIS A 385 -10.13 9.13 27.34
CA HIS A 385 -10.24 10.34 26.55
C HIS A 385 -10.59 10.02 25.08
N CYS A 386 -11.73 10.53 24.62
CA CYS A 386 -12.24 10.37 23.27
C CYS A 386 -12.80 11.70 22.76
N VAL A 387 -12.53 12.02 21.49
CA VAL A 387 -13.20 13.12 20.81
C VAL A 387 -14.71 12.85 20.74
N THR A 388 -15.48 13.91 20.81
CA THR A 388 -16.94 13.86 20.96
C THR A 388 -17.66 14.25 19.65
N PRO A 389 -18.93 13.92 19.48
CA PRO A 389 -19.71 14.25 18.28
C PRO A 389 -19.90 15.75 18.00
N VAL A 390 -19.55 16.61 18.93
CA VAL A 390 -19.56 18.08 18.70
C VAL A 390 -18.30 18.56 17.97
N GLU A 391 -17.35 17.66 17.69
CA GLU A 391 -16.06 17.97 17.11
C GLU A 391 -15.98 17.51 15.64
N GLY A 392 -16.07 18.47 14.72
CA GLY A 392 -15.80 18.25 13.29
C GLY A 392 -16.70 17.19 12.64
N ILE A 393 -16.07 16.12 12.14
CA ILE A 393 -16.73 15.04 11.39
C ILE A 393 -17.06 13.81 12.24
N ILE A 394 -16.91 13.92 13.55
CA ILE A 394 -17.11 12.79 14.48
C ILE A 394 -18.59 12.61 14.78
N GLU A 395 -19.02 11.35 14.88
CA GLU A 395 -20.38 10.90 15.16
C GLU A 395 -20.39 10.03 16.43
N GLU A 396 -21.58 9.77 17.00
CA GLU A 396 -21.73 8.78 18.08
C GLU A 396 -21.33 7.37 17.59
N ASP A 397 -21.76 7.01 16.40
CA ASP A 397 -21.46 5.74 15.76
C ASP A 397 -20.09 5.81 15.05
N VAL A 398 -19.19 4.91 15.43
CA VAL A 398 -17.83 4.85 14.88
C VAL A 398 -17.82 4.46 13.39
N ASP A 399 -18.75 3.60 12.95
CA ASP A 399 -18.83 3.21 11.54
C ASP A 399 -19.27 4.41 10.67
N LYS A 400 -20.09 5.33 11.22
CA LYS A 400 -20.38 6.61 10.57
C LYS A 400 -19.17 7.53 10.54
N CYS A 401 -18.34 7.56 11.60
CA CYS A 401 -17.08 8.32 11.56
C CYS A 401 -16.15 7.82 10.44
N ILE A 402 -16.04 6.49 10.31
CA ILE A 402 -15.26 5.85 9.23
C ILE A 402 -15.88 6.19 7.86
N HIS A 403 -17.20 6.18 7.74
CA HIS A 403 -17.88 6.58 6.51
C HIS A 403 -17.62 8.04 6.16
N ASN A 404 -17.67 8.97 7.12
CA ASN A 404 -17.34 10.38 6.90
C ASN A 404 -15.90 10.57 6.42
N LEU A 405 -14.92 9.91 7.07
CA LEU A 405 -13.52 9.89 6.63
C LEU A 405 -13.38 9.39 5.18
N THR A 406 -14.01 8.25 4.88
CA THR A 406 -13.89 7.61 3.56
C THR A 406 -14.59 8.40 2.46
N THR A 407 -15.72 9.04 2.76
CA THR A 407 -16.43 9.95 1.84
C THR A 407 -15.57 11.16 1.49
N ILE A 408 -14.94 11.78 2.49
CA ILE A 408 -13.98 12.88 2.23
C ILE A 408 -12.84 12.39 1.35
N GLY A 409 -12.22 11.26 1.67
CA GLY A 409 -11.08 10.74 0.92
C GLY A 409 -11.43 10.27 -0.49
N ARG A 410 -12.60 9.65 -0.70
CA ARG A 410 -13.02 9.09 -1.98
C ARG A 410 -13.65 10.15 -2.90
N ASP A 411 -14.52 10.99 -2.34
CA ASP A 411 -15.39 11.90 -3.10
C ASP A 411 -14.95 13.36 -2.93
N GLY A 412 -14.63 13.79 -1.70
CA GLY A 412 -14.27 15.18 -1.38
C GLY A 412 -12.88 15.60 -1.83
N MET A 413 -11.95 14.68 -2.03
CA MET A 413 -10.56 14.99 -2.38
C MET A 413 -10.22 14.79 -3.87
N ASN A 414 -11.19 14.63 -4.76
CA ASN A 414 -10.93 14.41 -6.19
C ASN A 414 -10.21 15.59 -6.84
N GLU A 415 -10.63 16.84 -6.51
CA GLU A 415 -9.96 18.04 -7.01
C GLU A 415 -8.55 18.20 -6.44
N THR A 416 -8.37 17.87 -5.16
CA THR A 416 -7.04 17.84 -4.51
C THR A 416 -6.12 16.85 -5.24
N ASP A 417 -6.62 15.66 -5.59
CA ASP A 417 -5.84 14.63 -6.29
C ASP A 417 -5.38 15.10 -7.67
N ARG A 418 -6.29 15.78 -8.42
CA ARG A 418 -6.00 16.38 -9.71
C ARG A 418 -4.96 17.49 -9.60
N LEU A 419 -5.11 18.41 -8.64
CA LEU A 419 -4.18 19.51 -8.41
C LEU A 419 -2.79 19.01 -8.00
N VAL A 420 -2.72 18.01 -7.15
CA VAL A 420 -1.44 17.38 -6.75
C VAL A 420 -0.73 16.80 -7.97
N LEU A 421 -1.44 16.08 -8.84
CA LEU A 421 -0.85 15.53 -10.06
C LEU A 421 -0.36 16.66 -10.99
N ASP A 422 -1.17 17.68 -11.20
CA ASP A 422 -0.80 18.83 -12.03
C ASP A 422 0.50 19.48 -11.55
N ILE A 423 0.61 19.77 -10.25
CA ILE A 423 1.85 20.27 -9.65
C ILE A 423 3.02 19.31 -9.89
N MET A 424 2.81 17.99 -9.72
CA MET A 424 3.87 17.00 -9.87
C MET A 424 4.39 16.90 -11.30
N THR A 425 3.54 17.06 -12.29
CA THR A 425 3.89 16.91 -13.72
C THR A 425 4.45 18.20 -14.33
N HIS A 426 4.22 19.37 -13.70
CA HIS A 426 4.68 20.67 -14.18
C HIS A 426 5.81 21.27 -13.33
N LYS A 427 6.47 20.50 -12.48
CA LYS A 427 7.67 20.95 -11.76
C LYS A 427 8.79 21.30 -12.73
N GLN A 428 9.41 22.48 -12.49
CA GLN A 428 10.63 22.90 -13.18
C GLN A 428 11.85 22.24 -12.58
#